data_c73464a168159dcbf592beb132ddacc0
#
_entry.id   c73464a168159dcbf592beb132ddacc0
#
_cell.length_a   1.000
_cell.length_b   1.000
_cell.length_c   1.000
_cell.angle_alpha   90.00
_cell.angle_beta   90.00
_cell.angle_gamma   90.00
#
_symmetry.space_group_name_H-M   'P 1'
#
loop_
_entity.id
_entity.type
_entity.pdbx_description
1 polymer ?
#
loop_
_entity_poly.entity_id
_entity_poly.type
_entity_poly.pdbx_seq_one_letter_code
_entity_poly.pdbx_strand_id
1 'polypeptide(L)'
;MIDWIIAQQGVLSIALALLIVNERLAAVKLNPMFTYRLWALVPLVLILNNLPSDVVAVASNTISRYVVGMNTEVTVPPSTVYFSVWVLGVCSIVLYVGLHHFTLWQSIDKQEKAFPNTHFSRKANTPMLFGFIAPKILLPYSFHSTFTDSQQALVLEHENMHLRHLDHVWNALALVLATVFWFNPLVWIALKSFRLNQELACD
;
A
#
# COMPACT_ATOMS: atom_id res chain seq x y z
N MET A 1 -6.67 -22.30 0.43
CA MET A 1 -6.09 -20.95 0.19
C MET A 1 -7.15 -19.94 -0.27
N ILE A 2 -7.95 -20.24 -1.30
CA ILE A 2 -9.01 -19.31 -1.75
C ILE A 2 -10.04 -19.07 -0.65
N ASP A 3 -10.43 -20.07 0.10
CA ASP A 3 -11.37 -19.96 1.21
C ASP A 3 -10.86 -19.01 2.30
N TRP A 4 -9.55 -19.06 2.58
CA TRP A 4 -8.91 -18.14 3.50
C TRP A 4 -8.98 -16.69 2.98
N ILE A 5 -8.69 -16.47 1.69
CA ILE A 5 -8.77 -15.12 1.07
C ILE A 5 -10.21 -14.60 1.17
N ILE A 6 -11.21 -15.45 0.90
CA ILE A 6 -12.63 -15.08 1.00
C ILE A 6 -12.99 -14.76 2.45
N ALA A 7 -12.55 -15.55 3.42
CA ALA A 7 -12.82 -15.32 4.84
C ALA A 7 -12.25 -13.99 5.35
N GLN A 8 -11.11 -13.51 4.81
CA GLN A 8 -10.53 -12.23 5.18
C GLN A 8 -11.28 -11.02 4.60
N GLN A 9 -12.13 -11.19 3.56
CA GLN A 9 -12.78 -10.07 2.86
C GLN A 9 -13.65 -9.21 3.77
N GLY A 10 -14.43 -9.83 4.64
CA GLY A 10 -15.33 -9.12 5.55
C GLY A 10 -14.56 -8.18 6.49
N VAL A 11 -13.58 -8.74 7.18
CA VAL A 11 -12.74 -8.01 8.15
C VAL A 11 -11.94 -6.91 7.45
N LEU A 12 -11.30 -7.23 6.32
CA LEU A 12 -10.56 -6.27 5.53
C LEU A 12 -11.45 -5.12 5.03
N SER A 13 -12.59 -5.44 4.44
CA SER A 13 -13.51 -4.43 3.89
C SER A 13 -14.05 -3.50 4.97
N ILE A 14 -14.38 -4.01 6.15
CA ILE A 14 -14.83 -3.19 7.29
C ILE A 14 -13.69 -2.28 7.75
N ALA A 15 -12.47 -2.80 7.93
CA ALA A 15 -11.31 -2.01 8.33
C ALA A 15 -11.01 -0.88 7.33
N LEU A 16 -11.00 -1.19 6.03
CA LEU A 16 -10.76 -0.20 4.98
C LEU A 16 -11.87 0.86 4.92
N ALA A 17 -13.14 0.43 5.01
CA ALA A 17 -14.27 1.35 5.01
C ALA A 17 -14.21 2.31 6.20
N LEU A 18 -13.91 1.82 7.40
CA LEU A 18 -13.76 2.65 8.59
C LEU A 18 -12.62 3.66 8.45
N LEU A 19 -11.47 3.27 7.89
CA LEU A 19 -10.35 4.19 7.66
C LEU A 19 -10.69 5.27 6.63
N ILE A 20 -11.33 4.90 5.51
CA ILE A 20 -11.75 5.85 4.48
C ILE A 20 -12.80 6.82 5.03
N VAL A 21 -13.77 6.33 5.81
CA VAL A 21 -14.78 7.20 6.46
C VAL A 21 -14.12 8.10 7.50
N ASN A 22 -13.24 7.56 8.34
CA ASN A 22 -12.50 8.35 9.32
C ASN A 22 -11.69 9.47 8.65
N GLU A 23 -10.99 9.19 7.55
CA GLU A 23 -10.27 10.20 6.78
C GLU A 23 -11.19 11.35 6.34
N ARG A 24 -12.35 11.02 5.75
CA ARG A 24 -13.31 12.03 5.28
C ARG A 24 -13.92 12.87 6.42
N LEU A 25 -14.16 12.25 7.57
CA LEU A 25 -14.74 12.94 8.73
C LEU A 25 -13.67 13.69 9.52
N ALA A 26 -12.46 13.19 9.56
CA ALA A 26 -11.36 13.70 10.38
C ALA A 26 -10.42 14.67 9.64
N ALA A 27 -10.54 14.78 8.32
CA ALA A 27 -9.69 15.62 7.47
C ALA A 27 -9.57 17.09 7.96
N VAL A 28 -10.51 17.56 8.77
CA VAL A 28 -10.52 18.93 9.34
C VAL A 28 -9.94 18.98 10.76
N LYS A 29 -9.77 17.85 11.45
CA LYS A 29 -9.51 17.85 12.91
C LYS A 29 -8.27 17.08 13.35
N LEU A 30 -7.77 16.14 12.56
CA LEU A 30 -6.64 15.29 12.97
C LEU A 30 -5.35 15.71 12.27
N ASN A 31 -4.24 15.51 13.01
CA ASN A 31 -2.90 15.67 12.45
C ASN A 31 -2.70 14.66 11.29
N PRO A 32 -2.25 15.11 10.10
CA PRO A 32 -2.03 14.24 8.94
C PRO A 32 -1.14 13.03 9.24
N MET A 33 -0.07 13.22 10.01
CA MET A 33 0.81 12.13 10.43
C MET A 33 0.08 11.07 11.26
N PHE A 34 -0.88 11.47 12.12
CA PHE A 34 -1.68 10.52 12.89
C PHE A 34 -2.60 9.72 11.96
N THR A 35 -3.28 10.40 11.02
CA THR A 35 -4.14 9.75 10.04
C THR A 35 -3.37 8.77 9.18
N TYR A 36 -2.16 9.14 8.76
CA TYR A 36 -1.27 8.25 8.03
C TYR A 36 -0.92 6.98 8.85
N ARG A 37 -0.56 7.14 10.12
CA ARG A 37 -0.20 5.99 11.01
C ARG A 37 -1.37 5.04 11.26
N LEU A 38 -2.62 5.51 11.19
CA LEU A 38 -3.79 4.64 11.34
C LEU A 38 -3.88 3.56 10.28
N TRP A 39 -3.26 3.75 9.10
CA TRP A 39 -3.24 2.74 8.06
C TRP A 39 -2.46 1.47 8.47
N ALA A 40 -1.60 1.54 9.49
CA ALA A 40 -0.96 0.37 10.09
C ALA A 40 -1.97 -0.60 10.75
N LEU A 41 -3.19 -0.15 11.03
CA LEU A 41 -4.26 -1.01 11.53
C LEU A 41 -4.68 -2.07 10.50
N VAL A 42 -4.54 -1.82 9.20
CA VAL A 42 -4.94 -2.79 8.17
C VAL A 42 -4.15 -4.09 8.28
N PRO A 43 -2.81 -4.09 8.18
CA PRO A 43 -2.05 -5.32 8.36
C PRO A 43 -2.18 -5.87 9.78
N LEU A 44 -2.30 -5.03 10.79
CA LEU A 44 -2.47 -5.46 12.18
C LEU A 44 -3.77 -6.26 12.36
N VAL A 45 -4.89 -5.77 11.86
CA VAL A 45 -6.19 -6.46 11.93
C VAL A 45 -6.15 -7.80 11.19
N LEU A 46 -5.50 -7.85 10.02
CA LEU A 46 -5.32 -9.11 9.30
C LEU A 46 -4.46 -10.10 10.09
N ILE A 47 -3.39 -9.66 10.74
CA ILE A 47 -2.55 -10.52 11.59
C ILE A 47 -3.37 -11.03 12.77
N LEU A 48 -4.07 -10.15 13.49
CA LEU A 48 -4.89 -10.52 14.65
C LEU A 48 -5.99 -11.51 14.29
N ASN A 49 -6.64 -11.34 13.12
CA ASN A 49 -7.68 -12.24 12.64
C ASN A 49 -7.15 -13.66 12.29
N ASN A 50 -5.85 -13.81 12.13
CA ASN A 50 -5.20 -15.09 11.81
C ASN A 50 -4.44 -15.69 13.00
N LEU A 51 -4.51 -15.09 14.19
CA LEU A 51 -3.91 -15.69 15.38
C LEU A 51 -4.67 -16.96 15.77
N PRO A 52 -3.97 -18.01 16.24
CA PRO A 52 -4.60 -19.21 16.76
C PRO A 52 -5.58 -18.86 17.88
N SER A 53 -6.74 -19.52 17.88
CA SER A 53 -7.83 -19.28 18.86
C SER A 53 -7.38 -19.42 20.31
N ASP A 54 -6.37 -20.25 20.54
CA ASP A 54 -5.82 -20.51 21.88
C ASP A 54 -5.15 -19.27 22.50
N VAL A 55 -4.66 -18.36 21.67
CA VAL A 55 -4.06 -17.06 22.12
C VAL A 55 -5.15 -16.02 22.38
N VAL A 56 -6.30 -16.12 21.70
CA VAL A 56 -7.41 -15.17 21.77
C VAL A 56 -8.47 -15.59 22.80
N ALA A 57 -8.39 -16.80 23.33
CA ALA A 57 -9.39 -17.39 24.24
C ALA A 57 -9.63 -16.61 25.56
N VAL A 58 -8.82 -15.62 25.87
CA VAL A 58 -9.00 -14.77 27.08
C VAL A 58 -10.12 -13.72 26.90
N ALA A 59 -10.55 -13.42 25.68
CA ALA A 59 -11.50 -12.32 25.42
C ALA A 59 -12.80 -12.72 24.69
N SER A 60 -13.00 -13.97 24.26
CA SER A 60 -13.97 -14.27 23.20
C SER A 60 -15.11 -15.22 23.51
N ASN A 61 -15.46 -15.46 24.77
CA ASN A 61 -16.55 -16.42 25.09
C ASN A 61 -17.96 -15.98 24.65
N THR A 62 -18.14 -14.76 24.15
CA THR A 62 -19.48 -14.25 23.80
C THR A 62 -19.65 -13.89 22.33
N ILE A 63 -18.65 -13.36 21.65
CA ILE A 63 -18.79 -12.84 20.28
C ILE A 63 -18.58 -13.94 19.22
N SER A 64 -17.68 -14.89 19.45
CA SER A 64 -17.39 -15.97 18.50
C SER A 64 -18.55 -16.96 18.30
N ARG A 65 -19.46 -17.08 19.27
CA ARG A 65 -20.66 -17.92 19.13
C ARG A 65 -21.69 -17.40 18.13
N TYR A 66 -21.72 -16.10 17.87
CA TYR A 66 -22.67 -15.51 16.91
C TYR A 66 -22.20 -15.58 15.45
N VAL A 67 -20.88 -15.66 15.20
CA VAL A 67 -20.33 -15.71 13.85
C VAL A 67 -20.25 -17.14 13.29
N VAL A 68 -20.14 -18.16 14.15
CA VAL A 68 -20.01 -19.58 13.74
C VAL A 68 -21.38 -20.24 13.40
N GLY A 69 -22.50 -19.60 13.73
CA GLY A 69 -23.84 -20.17 13.51
C GLY A 69 -24.42 -20.02 12.10
N MET A 70 -23.73 -19.42 11.14
CA MET A 70 -24.16 -19.29 9.75
C MET A 70 -23.42 -20.25 8.82
N ASN A 71 -23.32 -21.52 9.19
CA ASN A 71 -22.97 -22.57 8.24
C ASN A 71 -24.17 -22.90 7.36
N THR A 72 -24.49 -22.01 6.42
CA THR A 72 -25.17 -22.44 5.21
C THR A 72 -24.14 -23.21 4.39
N GLU A 73 -24.37 -24.49 4.18
CA GLU A 73 -23.67 -25.27 3.15
C GLU A 73 -23.98 -24.65 1.78
N VAL A 74 -23.24 -23.61 1.45
CA VAL A 74 -23.22 -23.09 0.08
C VAL A 74 -22.42 -24.11 -0.72
N THR A 75 -23.09 -24.87 -1.58
CA THR A 75 -22.46 -25.72 -2.59
C THR A 75 -21.62 -24.82 -3.49
N VAL A 76 -20.35 -24.65 -3.13
CA VAL A 76 -19.40 -23.81 -3.86
C VAL A 76 -18.99 -24.54 -5.15
N PRO A 77 -19.14 -23.94 -6.33
CA PRO A 77 -18.59 -24.51 -7.57
C PRO A 77 -17.08 -24.76 -7.43
N PRO A 78 -16.50 -25.64 -8.26
CA PRO A 78 -15.17 -26.18 -8.03
C PRO A 78 -14.15 -25.08 -7.73
N SER A 79 -13.55 -25.13 -6.56
CA SER A 79 -12.57 -24.18 -6.01
C SER A 79 -11.38 -23.90 -6.95
N THR A 80 -11.14 -24.80 -7.90
CA THR A 80 -10.10 -24.70 -8.93
C THR A 80 -10.30 -23.56 -9.90
N VAL A 81 -11.54 -23.27 -10.33
CA VAL A 81 -11.83 -22.18 -11.30
C VAL A 81 -11.59 -20.83 -10.63
N TYR A 82 -12.14 -20.61 -9.45
CA TYR A 82 -11.91 -19.36 -8.70
C TYR A 82 -10.44 -19.14 -8.39
N PHE A 83 -9.73 -20.19 -8.02
CA PHE A 83 -8.30 -20.14 -7.77
C PHE A 83 -7.53 -19.75 -9.04
N SER A 84 -7.86 -20.34 -10.19
CA SER A 84 -7.21 -20.01 -11.45
C SER A 84 -7.44 -18.56 -11.88
N VAL A 85 -8.66 -18.05 -11.75
CA VAL A 85 -8.99 -16.64 -12.03
C VAL A 85 -8.22 -15.72 -11.08
N TRP A 86 -8.17 -16.05 -9.80
CA TRP A 86 -7.41 -15.28 -8.82
C TRP A 86 -5.92 -15.24 -9.17
N VAL A 87 -5.30 -16.38 -9.49
CA VAL A 87 -3.88 -16.47 -9.89
C VAL A 87 -3.61 -15.64 -11.14
N LEU A 88 -4.48 -15.70 -12.14
CA LEU A 88 -4.34 -14.89 -13.36
C LEU A 88 -4.34 -13.40 -13.04
N GLY A 89 -5.22 -12.93 -12.18
CA GLY A 89 -5.27 -11.54 -11.73
C GLY A 89 -3.99 -11.13 -11.01
N VAL A 90 -3.53 -11.94 -10.05
CA VAL A 90 -2.27 -11.71 -9.32
C VAL A 90 -1.09 -11.65 -10.30
N CYS A 91 -0.95 -12.64 -11.20
CA CYS A 91 0.13 -12.69 -12.19
C CYS A 91 0.11 -11.46 -13.12
N SER A 92 -1.07 -11.03 -13.54
CA SER A 92 -1.23 -9.84 -14.41
C SER A 92 -0.75 -8.57 -13.71
N ILE A 93 -1.11 -8.38 -12.44
CA ILE A 93 -0.69 -7.21 -11.66
C ILE A 93 0.82 -7.25 -11.38
N VAL A 94 1.35 -8.40 -10.97
CA VAL A 94 2.79 -8.58 -10.72
C VAL A 94 3.60 -8.31 -11.99
N LEU A 95 3.14 -8.82 -13.13
CA LEU A 95 3.78 -8.58 -14.42
C LEU A 95 3.75 -7.09 -14.79
N TYR A 96 2.59 -6.44 -14.67
CA TYR A 96 2.45 -5.02 -14.96
C TYR A 96 3.38 -4.16 -14.08
N VAL A 97 3.34 -4.38 -12.77
CA VAL A 97 4.19 -3.65 -11.80
C VAL A 97 5.67 -3.94 -12.05
N GLY A 98 6.01 -5.22 -12.30
CA GLY A 98 7.38 -5.63 -12.60
C GLY A 98 7.93 -4.98 -13.86
N LEU A 99 7.17 -4.97 -14.95
CA LEU A 99 7.54 -4.30 -16.21
C LEU A 99 7.71 -2.79 -16.01
N HIS A 100 6.78 -2.15 -15.30
CA HIS A 100 6.87 -0.72 -15.00
C HIS A 100 8.12 -0.40 -14.17
N HIS A 101 8.36 -1.16 -13.11
CA HIS A 101 9.55 -1.01 -12.27
C HIS A 101 10.84 -1.24 -13.06
N PHE A 102 10.88 -2.27 -13.90
CA PHE A 102 12.02 -2.59 -14.75
C PHE A 102 12.32 -1.48 -15.76
N THR A 103 11.28 -0.91 -16.39
CA THR A 103 11.46 0.20 -17.34
C THR A 103 11.98 1.47 -16.66
N LEU A 104 11.56 1.76 -15.45
CA LEU A 104 12.10 2.86 -14.65
C LEU A 104 13.55 2.58 -14.25
N TRP A 105 13.84 1.37 -13.78
CA TRP A 105 15.20 0.98 -13.40
C TRP A 105 16.20 1.09 -14.55
N GLN A 106 15.80 0.69 -15.77
CA GLN A 106 16.63 0.84 -16.97
C GLN A 106 16.86 2.30 -17.36
N SER A 107 15.98 3.21 -16.97
CA SER A 107 16.06 4.62 -17.30
C SER A 107 16.95 5.44 -16.36
N ILE A 108 17.46 4.82 -15.29
CA ILE A 108 18.31 5.46 -14.29
C ILE A 108 19.69 5.70 -14.91
N ASP A 109 20.14 6.95 -14.88
CA ASP A 109 21.51 7.29 -15.22
C ASP A 109 22.45 6.95 -14.04
N LYS A 110 23.45 6.11 -14.31
CA LYS A 110 24.42 5.65 -13.31
C LYS A 110 25.61 6.59 -13.14
N GLN A 111 25.81 7.48 -14.09
CA GLN A 111 27.01 8.32 -14.16
C GLN A 111 26.80 9.69 -13.51
N GLU A 112 25.61 10.22 -13.56
CA GLU A 112 25.30 11.57 -13.08
C GLU A 112 24.60 11.52 -11.72
N LYS A 113 25.31 11.94 -10.67
CA LYS A 113 24.77 12.11 -9.32
C LYS A 113 24.76 13.60 -8.98
N ALA A 114 23.57 14.19 -8.89
CA ALA A 114 23.46 15.58 -8.50
C ALA A 114 23.62 15.79 -6.98
N PHE A 115 23.13 14.84 -6.18
CA PHE A 115 23.14 14.89 -4.72
C PHE A 115 23.35 13.48 -4.13
N PRO A 116 23.69 13.35 -2.84
CA PRO A 116 23.76 12.06 -2.19
C PRO A 116 22.44 11.30 -2.35
N ASN A 117 22.50 10.03 -2.74
CA ASN A 117 21.35 9.13 -2.94
C ASN A 117 20.34 9.54 -4.02
N THR A 118 20.72 10.46 -4.94
CA THR A 118 19.89 10.88 -6.07
C THR A 118 20.45 10.39 -7.39
N HIS A 119 19.57 10.14 -8.36
CA HIS A 119 19.92 9.76 -9.73
C HIS A 119 18.96 10.43 -10.71
N PHE A 120 19.48 10.80 -11.87
CA PHE A 120 18.65 11.26 -12.97
C PHE A 120 17.98 10.09 -13.69
N SER A 121 16.76 10.31 -14.16
CA SER A 121 16.02 9.33 -14.95
C SER A 121 15.34 9.99 -16.15
N ARG A 122 15.46 9.34 -17.30
CA ARG A 122 14.81 9.80 -18.56
C ARG A 122 13.29 9.63 -18.54
N LYS A 123 12.78 8.77 -17.66
CA LYS A 123 11.34 8.46 -17.54
C LYS A 123 10.67 9.09 -16.35
N ALA A 124 11.43 9.65 -15.41
CA ALA A 124 10.86 10.41 -14.31
C ALA A 124 10.39 11.77 -14.83
N ASN A 125 9.10 12.05 -14.66
CA ASN A 125 8.51 13.36 -14.99
C ASN A 125 8.52 14.31 -13.79
N THR A 126 8.54 13.75 -12.58
CA THR A 126 8.60 14.45 -11.30
C THR A 126 9.66 13.78 -10.42
N PRO A 127 10.24 14.50 -9.46
CA PRO A 127 11.02 13.89 -8.39
C PRO A 127 10.20 12.76 -7.73
N MET A 128 10.82 11.65 -7.39
CA MET A 128 10.13 10.53 -6.75
C MET A 128 11.08 9.59 -6.03
N LEU A 129 10.60 8.97 -4.96
CA LEU A 129 11.30 7.87 -4.30
C LEU A 129 11.08 6.56 -5.07
N PHE A 130 12.17 5.89 -5.43
CA PHE A 130 12.15 4.65 -6.22
C PHE A 130 12.96 3.54 -5.56
N GLY A 131 12.41 2.32 -5.56
CA GLY A 131 13.05 1.12 -5.04
C GLY A 131 12.50 0.69 -3.68
N PHE A 132 12.45 -0.63 -3.46
CA PHE A 132 11.89 -1.21 -2.23
C PHE A 132 12.97 -1.52 -1.18
N ILE A 133 14.12 -2.08 -1.61
CA ILE A 133 15.19 -2.52 -0.68
C ILE A 133 16.25 -1.43 -0.51
N ALA A 134 16.62 -0.78 -1.61
CA ALA A 134 17.61 0.31 -1.64
C ALA A 134 16.96 1.53 -2.30
N PRO A 135 16.14 2.28 -1.57
CA PRO A 135 15.40 3.40 -2.13
C PRO A 135 16.34 4.52 -2.57
N LYS A 136 16.05 5.10 -3.74
CA LYS A 136 16.79 6.20 -4.35
C LYS A 136 15.82 7.27 -4.78
N ILE A 137 16.23 8.53 -4.71
CA ILE A 137 15.46 9.64 -5.24
C ILE A 137 15.79 9.75 -6.73
N LEU A 138 14.77 9.60 -7.58
CA LEU A 138 14.88 9.84 -9.02
C LEU A 138 14.48 11.26 -9.35
N LEU A 139 15.31 11.95 -10.10
CA LEU A 139 15.09 13.32 -10.56
C LEU A 139 14.90 13.33 -12.08
N PRO A 140 13.97 14.14 -12.62
CA PRO A 140 13.90 14.38 -14.05
C PRO A 140 15.11 15.20 -14.52
N TYR A 141 15.54 15.05 -15.76
CA TYR A 141 16.63 15.84 -16.32
C TYR A 141 16.35 17.36 -16.33
N SER A 142 15.08 17.74 -16.38
CA SER A 142 14.65 19.14 -16.30
C SER A 142 14.71 19.73 -14.89
N PHE A 143 15.10 18.95 -13.87
CA PHE A 143 15.03 19.36 -12.46
C PHE A 143 15.76 20.70 -12.22
N HIS A 144 16.99 20.85 -12.67
CA HIS A 144 17.78 22.07 -12.51
C HIS A 144 17.27 23.27 -13.33
N SER A 145 16.59 23.01 -14.46
CA SER A 145 16.03 24.08 -15.28
C SER A 145 14.62 24.50 -14.84
N THR A 146 13.93 23.63 -14.13
CA THR A 146 12.54 23.87 -13.69
C THR A 146 12.48 24.56 -12.32
N PHE A 147 13.42 24.25 -11.42
CA PHE A 147 13.41 24.71 -10.04
C PHE A 147 14.61 25.60 -9.73
N THR A 148 14.38 26.67 -8.99
CA THR A 148 15.44 27.49 -8.39
C THR A 148 16.17 26.70 -7.29
N ASP A 149 17.38 27.10 -6.89
CA ASP A 149 18.18 26.39 -5.88
C ASP A 149 17.42 26.22 -4.55
N SER A 150 16.67 27.23 -4.13
CA SER A 150 15.82 27.15 -2.93
C SER A 150 14.66 26.16 -3.08
N GLN A 151 14.02 26.12 -4.26
CA GLN A 151 12.97 25.13 -4.55
C GLN A 151 13.54 23.72 -4.66
N GLN A 152 14.72 23.54 -5.26
CA GLN A 152 15.40 22.24 -5.31
C GLN A 152 15.65 21.69 -3.91
N ALA A 153 16.10 22.53 -2.98
CA ALA A 153 16.34 22.12 -1.58
C ALA A 153 15.03 21.67 -0.90
N LEU A 154 13.92 22.41 -1.11
CA LEU A 154 12.61 22.03 -0.55
C LEU A 154 12.09 20.71 -1.12
N VAL A 155 12.19 20.52 -2.43
CA VAL A 155 11.76 19.28 -3.08
C VAL A 155 12.59 18.09 -2.60
N LEU A 156 13.91 18.24 -2.47
CA LEU A 156 14.76 17.17 -1.96
C LEU A 156 14.47 16.86 -0.48
N GLU A 157 14.15 17.86 0.32
CA GLU A 157 13.74 17.63 1.72
C GLU A 157 12.40 16.87 1.78
N HIS A 158 11.42 17.22 0.94
CA HIS A 158 10.16 16.50 0.81
C HIS A 158 10.40 15.00 0.45
N GLU A 159 11.21 14.70 -0.57
CA GLU A 159 11.54 13.32 -0.93
C GLU A 159 12.29 12.58 0.20
N ASN A 160 13.15 13.29 0.95
CA ASN A 160 13.82 12.74 2.12
C ASN A 160 12.84 12.44 3.26
N MET A 161 11.75 13.18 3.42
CA MET A 161 10.71 12.86 4.40
C MET A 161 10.04 11.52 4.08
N HIS A 162 9.70 11.22 2.83
CA HIS A 162 9.22 9.91 2.41
C HIS A 162 10.20 8.79 2.77
N LEU A 163 11.50 9.05 2.62
CA LEU A 163 12.54 8.10 3.01
C LEU A 163 12.54 7.85 4.53
N ARG A 164 12.47 8.92 5.33
CA ARG A 164 12.45 8.86 6.81
C ARG A 164 11.19 8.18 7.34
N HIS A 165 10.05 8.38 6.68
CA HIS A 165 8.78 7.72 7.03
C HIS A 165 8.70 6.27 6.57
N LEU A 166 9.73 5.75 5.86
CA LEU A 166 9.76 4.40 5.28
C LEU A 166 8.62 4.15 4.30
N ASP A 167 8.19 5.18 3.55
CA ASP A 167 7.05 5.11 2.65
C ASP A 167 7.23 4.07 1.55
N HIS A 168 8.47 3.80 1.13
CA HIS A 168 8.79 2.71 0.20
C HIS A 168 8.39 1.32 0.76
N VAL A 169 8.56 1.09 2.08
CA VAL A 169 8.16 -0.16 2.72
C VAL A 169 6.65 -0.25 2.84
N TRP A 170 6.01 0.82 3.27
CA TRP A 170 4.56 0.90 3.40
C TRP A 170 3.86 0.78 2.04
N ASN A 171 4.39 1.39 0.99
CA ASN A 171 3.90 1.26 -0.38
C ASN A 171 4.06 -0.17 -0.91
N ALA A 172 5.18 -0.85 -0.60
CA ALA A 172 5.37 -2.25 -0.95
C ALA A 172 4.32 -3.14 -0.26
N LEU A 173 4.09 -2.95 1.04
CA LEU A 173 3.09 -3.69 1.81
C LEU A 173 1.67 -3.44 1.27
N ALA A 174 1.32 -2.19 1.02
CA ALA A 174 0.02 -1.82 0.45
C ALA A 174 -0.17 -2.41 -0.95
N LEU A 175 0.87 -2.47 -1.77
CA LEU A 175 0.84 -3.09 -3.09
C LEU A 175 0.66 -4.61 -2.99
N VAL A 176 1.33 -5.28 -2.04
CA VAL A 176 1.13 -6.73 -1.78
C VAL A 176 -0.33 -6.99 -1.39
N LEU A 177 -0.89 -6.22 -0.47
CA LEU A 177 -2.29 -6.34 -0.08
C LEU A 177 -3.24 -6.09 -1.26
N ALA A 178 -2.99 -5.05 -2.07
CA ALA A 178 -3.77 -4.77 -3.26
C ALA A 178 -3.67 -5.88 -4.31
N THR A 179 -2.53 -6.55 -4.42
CA THR A 179 -2.33 -7.67 -5.33
C THR A 179 -3.04 -8.93 -4.84
N VAL A 180 -2.99 -9.25 -3.55
CA VAL A 180 -3.68 -10.42 -2.99
C VAL A 180 -5.19 -10.26 -3.07
N PHE A 181 -5.69 -9.06 -2.77
CA PHE A 181 -7.12 -8.74 -2.72
C PHE A 181 -7.58 -7.89 -3.93
N TRP A 182 -6.96 -8.11 -5.08
CA TRP A 182 -7.13 -7.29 -6.29
C TRP A 182 -8.59 -7.15 -6.77
N PHE A 183 -9.41 -8.14 -6.51
CA PHE A 183 -10.81 -8.18 -6.87
C PHE A 183 -11.73 -7.38 -5.93
N ASN A 184 -11.19 -6.88 -4.80
CA ASN A 184 -11.93 -6.03 -3.87
C ASN A 184 -11.76 -4.54 -4.25
N PRO A 185 -12.83 -3.84 -4.70
CA PRO A 185 -12.72 -2.45 -5.12
C PRO A 185 -12.32 -1.49 -3.99
N LEU A 186 -12.66 -1.82 -2.73
CA LEU A 186 -12.28 -0.99 -1.58
C LEU A 186 -10.76 -0.92 -1.40
N VAL A 187 -10.04 -1.96 -1.76
CA VAL A 187 -8.56 -1.98 -1.66
C VAL A 187 -7.93 -0.93 -2.58
N TRP A 188 -8.46 -0.73 -3.77
CA TRP A 188 -7.97 0.26 -4.71
C TRP A 188 -8.29 1.70 -4.29
N ILE A 189 -9.50 1.91 -3.74
CA ILE A 189 -9.90 3.19 -3.15
C ILE A 189 -8.99 3.48 -1.95
N ALA A 190 -8.79 2.51 -1.08
CA ALA A 190 -7.93 2.60 0.10
C ALA A 190 -6.48 2.90 -0.26
N LEU A 191 -5.93 2.25 -1.32
CA LEU A 191 -4.57 2.50 -1.79
C LEU A 191 -4.39 3.96 -2.25
N LYS A 192 -5.39 4.53 -2.93
CA LYS A 192 -5.38 5.93 -3.34
C LYS A 192 -5.42 6.87 -2.12
N SER A 193 -6.30 6.59 -1.17
CA SER A 193 -6.47 7.34 0.07
C SER A 193 -5.20 7.28 0.93
N PHE A 194 -4.61 6.10 1.05
CA PHE A 194 -3.34 5.90 1.76
C PHE A 194 -2.21 6.77 1.19
N ARG A 195 -2.04 6.79 -0.14
CA ARG A 195 -1.02 7.63 -0.79
C ARG A 195 -1.26 9.13 -0.56
N LEU A 196 -2.52 9.56 -0.60
CA LEU A 196 -2.86 10.95 -0.27
C LEU A 196 -2.45 11.30 1.16
N ASN A 197 -2.66 10.40 2.13
CA ASN A 197 -2.23 10.62 3.51
C ASN A 197 -0.70 10.64 3.68
N GLN A 198 0.06 9.92 2.85
CA GLN A 198 1.51 10.01 2.81
C GLN A 198 1.96 11.41 2.39
N GLU A 199 1.39 11.95 1.30
CA GLU A 199 1.71 13.31 0.83
C GLU A 199 1.39 14.36 1.91
N LEU A 200 0.18 14.31 2.47
CA LEU A 200 -0.24 15.23 3.54
C LEU A 200 0.60 15.13 4.82
N ALA A 201 1.24 14.00 5.07
CA ALA A 201 2.11 13.81 6.23
C ALA A 201 3.55 14.30 5.99
N CYS A 202 3.94 14.58 4.72
CA CYS A 202 5.23 15.14 4.35
C CYS A 202 5.18 16.67 4.20
N ASP A 203 4.00 17.25 3.97
CA ASP A 203 3.75 18.69 3.91
C ASP A 203 3.64 19.31 5.30
#